data_0c15cf9e53a9dc48dce46664788d2aaf
#
_entry.id   0c15cf9e53a9dc48dce46664788d2aaf
#
_cell.length_a   1.000
_cell.length_b   1.000
_cell.length_c   1.000
_cell.angle_alpha   90.00
_cell.angle_beta   90.00
_cell.angle_gamma   90.00
#
_symmetry.space_group_name_H-M   'P 1'
#
loop_
_entity.id
_entity.type
_entity.pdbx_description
1 polymer ?
#
loop_
_entity_poly.entity_id
_entity_poly.type
_entity_poly.pdbx_seq_one_letter_code
_entity_poly.pdbx_strand_id
1 'polypeptide(L)'
;MGISRDHWHKRRATGGKRKPIRKKRKYELGRPAANTKLGPQRIHLVRTRGGNVKHRALRLDTGNFSWGSECATRKARIIDVVYNASNNELVRTKTLVKNAIVVIDATPFRQWYESHYVLPLGRKRGTKLTPEEEAVMNKKRSKKVAKKYATRQRVAKVEQALEEQFATGRLLAAVSSRPGQCGRADGYILEGKELEFYMRKIKSKKAK
;
A
#
# COMPACT_ATOMS: atom_id res chain seq x y z
N MET A 1 24.60 20.76 16.67
CA MET A 1 23.44 21.60 16.25
C MET A 1 22.58 20.79 15.28
N GLY A 2 21.23 20.79 15.47
CA GLY A 2 20.30 19.98 14.70
C GLY A 2 19.92 20.61 13.34
N ILE A 3 19.20 19.81 12.53
CA ILE A 3 18.61 20.23 11.25
C ILE A 3 17.57 21.32 11.52
N SER A 4 17.57 22.42 10.75
CA SER A 4 16.57 23.48 10.80
C SER A 4 15.85 23.61 9.48
N ARG A 5 14.55 23.96 9.55
CA ARG A 5 13.68 24.27 8.39
C ARG A 5 13.56 25.77 8.13
N ASP A 6 14.34 26.61 8.84
CA ASP A 6 14.37 28.02 8.59
C ASP A 6 14.86 28.36 7.17
N HIS A 7 14.63 29.58 6.75
CA HIS A 7 15.11 30.07 5.46
C HIS A 7 16.27 31.08 5.59
N TRP A 8 16.64 31.44 6.82
CA TRP A 8 17.70 32.40 7.09
C TRP A 8 19.10 31.92 6.71
N HIS A 9 19.34 30.61 6.79
CA HIS A 9 20.60 29.98 6.42
C HIS A 9 20.75 29.79 4.91
N LYS A 10 19.69 30.01 4.12
CA LYS A 10 19.71 29.87 2.65
C LYS A 10 20.13 31.20 2.00
N ARG A 11 20.62 31.10 0.78
CA ARG A 11 20.90 32.27 -0.06
C ARG A 11 19.62 32.93 -0.53
N ARG A 12 19.70 34.23 -0.95
CA ARG A 12 18.62 34.92 -1.63
C ARG A 12 18.43 34.37 -3.04
N ALA A 13 17.32 34.66 -3.69
CA ALA A 13 17.06 34.29 -5.09
C ALA A 13 18.16 34.84 -6.03
N THR A 14 18.73 36.01 -5.69
CA THR A 14 19.85 36.65 -6.39
C THR A 14 21.23 36.03 -6.10
N GLY A 15 21.29 34.94 -5.29
CA GLY A 15 22.54 34.30 -4.88
C GLY A 15 23.26 34.95 -3.70
N GLY A 16 22.84 36.14 -3.24
CA GLY A 16 23.43 36.84 -2.12
C GLY A 16 23.29 36.11 -0.79
N LYS A 17 24.32 36.18 0.05
CA LYS A 17 24.31 35.59 1.40
C LYS A 17 23.41 36.39 2.32
N ARG A 18 22.59 35.71 3.11
CA ARG A 18 21.81 36.32 4.19
C ARG A 18 22.65 36.38 5.46
N LYS A 19 22.63 37.53 6.15
CA LYS A 19 23.21 37.63 7.48
C LYS A 19 22.32 36.91 8.49
N PRO A 20 22.84 36.05 9.39
CA PRO A 20 22.04 35.45 10.44
C PRO A 20 21.57 36.53 11.43
N ILE A 21 20.25 36.66 11.61
CA ILE A 21 19.64 37.64 12.51
C ILE A 21 19.55 37.06 13.93
N ARG A 22 19.40 35.74 14.05
CA ARG A 22 19.16 35.06 15.32
C ARG A 22 19.69 33.62 15.30
N LYS A 23 19.90 33.03 16.47
CA LYS A 23 20.19 31.61 16.62
C LYS A 23 18.99 30.75 16.18
N LYS A 24 19.23 29.51 15.73
CA LYS A 24 18.19 28.53 15.39
C LYS A 24 17.16 28.37 16.51
N ARG A 25 15.89 28.31 16.17
CA ARG A 25 14.79 28.17 17.12
C ARG A 25 14.23 26.75 17.12
N LYS A 26 13.76 26.27 18.28
CA LYS A 26 13.22 24.92 18.45
C LYS A 26 11.98 24.67 17.57
N TYR A 27 11.17 25.69 17.31
CA TYR A 27 10.00 25.56 16.45
C TYR A 27 10.34 25.39 14.94
N GLU A 28 11.57 25.68 14.57
CA GLU A 28 12.10 25.47 13.21
C GLU A 28 12.86 24.14 13.07
N LEU A 29 12.80 23.27 14.08
CA LEU A 29 13.50 21.98 14.09
C LEU A 29 13.08 21.10 12.92
N GLY A 30 14.06 20.59 12.17
CA GLY A 30 13.94 19.46 11.26
C GLY A 30 14.49 18.20 11.89
N ARG A 31 14.02 17.05 11.40
CA ARG A 31 14.48 15.72 11.82
C ARG A 31 14.91 14.92 10.60
N PRO A 32 15.84 13.95 10.76
CA PRO A 32 16.19 13.04 9.67
C PRO A 32 14.98 12.28 9.14
N ALA A 33 15.05 11.85 7.88
CA ALA A 33 14.02 11.00 7.28
C ALA A 33 13.98 9.64 7.99
N ALA A 34 12.78 9.06 8.11
CA ALA A 34 12.60 7.76 8.75
C ALA A 34 13.19 6.62 7.91
N ASN A 35 13.17 6.75 6.57
CA ASN A 35 13.60 5.71 5.62
C ASN A 35 13.04 4.33 5.98
N THR A 36 11.74 4.27 6.22
CA THR A 36 11.03 3.04 6.62
C THR A 36 11.32 1.91 5.65
N LYS A 37 11.81 0.77 6.15
CA LYS A 37 12.14 -0.41 5.35
C LYS A 37 11.06 -1.47 5.48
N LEU A 38 11.00 -2.36 4.50
CA LEU A 38 10.19 -3.57 4.58
C LEU A 38 10.82 -4.54 5.61
N GLY A 39 10.02 -5.06 6.54
CA GLY A 39 10.45 -6.03 7.56
C GLY A 39 9.59 -5.99 8.81
N PRO A 40 9.88 -6.80 9.81
CA PRO A 40 9.10 -6.88 11.05
C PRO A 40 8.84 -5.51 11.66
N GLN A 41 7.63 -5.26 12.10
CA GLN A 41 7.17 -3.97 12.57
C GLN A 41 8.06 -3.38 13.67
N ARG A 42 8.55 -2.16 13.44
CA ARG A 42 9.29 -1.37 14.43
C ARG A 42 8.91 0.10 14.28
N ILE A 43 8.31 0.67 15.34
CA ILE A 43 7.82 2.04 15.35
C ILE A 43 8.41 2.76 16.56
N HIS A 44 8.94 3.97 16.32
CA HIS A 44 9.40 4.86 17.38
C HIS A 44 8.43 6.02 17.54
N LEU A 45 8.14 6.36 18.79
CA LEU A 45 7.35 7.52 19.12
C LEU A 45 8.26 8.76 19.19
N VAL A 46 7.83 9.84 18.56
CA VAL A 46 8.54 11.11 18.56
C VAL A 46 7.62 12.19 19.09
N ARG A 47 7.93 12.70 20.28
CA ARG A 47 7.20 13.83 20.85
C ARG A 47 7.43 15.08 20.00
N THR A 48 6.37 15.78 19.67
CA THR A 48 6.40 17.02 18.86
C THR A 48 5.84 18.19 19.66
N ARG A 49 5.81 19.39 19.04
CA ARG A 49 5.30 20.61 19.65
C ARG A 49 3.84 20.42 20.11
N GLY A 50 3.47 21.04 21.21
CA GLY A 50 2.13 20.98 21.77
C GLY A 50 1.79 19.66 22.48
N GLY A 51 2.78 18.81 22.80
CA GLY A 51 2.55 17.49 23.39
C GLY A 51 2.10 16.41 22.42
N ASN A 52 1.96 16.73 21.13
CA ASN A 52 1.59 15.76 20.10
C ASN A 52 2.69 14.71 19.88
N VAL A 53 2.29 13.55 19.39
CA VAL A 53 3.18 12.43 19.12
C VAL A 53 3.10 12.03 17.64
N LYS A 54 4.26 11.79 17.03
CA LYS A 54 4.38 11.16 15.71
C LYS A 54 4.85 9.72 15.87
N HIS A 55 4.32 8.85 15.05
CA HIS A 55 4.70 7.45 14.96
C HIS A 55 5.67 7.27 13.81
N ARG A 56 6.96 7.14 14.12
CA ARG A 56 8.00 6.98 13.10
C ARG A 56 8.28 5.51 12.87
N ALA A 57 7.69 4.95 11.84
CA ALA A 57 7.98 3.58 11.47
C ALA A 57 9.40 3.48 10.89
N LEU A 58 10.20 2.57 11.43
CA LEU A 58 11.50 2.19 10.91
C LEU A 58 11.40 0.96 10.03
N ARG A 59 10.51 0.03 10.37
CA ARG A 59 10.17 -1.17 9.59
C ARG A 59 8.68 -1.45 9.67
N LEU A 60 8.10 -1.91 8.56
CA LEU A 60 6.71 -2.38 8.48
C LEU A 60 6.65 -3.55 7.49
N ASP A 61 5.79 -4.50 7.78
CA ASP A 61 5.55 -5.71 6.99
C ASP A 61 4.10 -5.84 6.53
N THR A 62 3.18 -5.15 7.18
CA THR A 62 1.74 -5.23 6.92
C THR A 62 1.12 -3.85 6.81
N GLY A 63 -0.01 -3.76 6.12
CA GLY A 63 -0.82 -2.56 6.01
C GLY A 63 -2.27 -2.89 5.68
N ASN A 64 -3.15 -1.90 5.83
CA ASN A 64 -4.54 -1.99 5.39
C ASN A 64 -4.64 -1.46 3.96
N PHE A 65 -5.14 -2.30 3.05
CA PHE A 65 -5.32 -1.91 1.67
C PHE A 65 -6.80 -1.97 1.29
N SER A 66 -7.26 -0.96 0.59
CA SER A 66 -8.62 -0.90 0.09
C SER A 66 -8.70 -1.40 -1.35
N TRP A 67 -9.68 -2.21 -1.63
CA TRP A 67 -10.08 -2.58 -2.98
C TRP A 67 -11.23 -1.66 -3.39
N GLY A 68 -10.93 -0.67 -4.24
CA GLY A 68 -11.83 0.45 -4.52
C GLY A 68 -13.14 0.03 -5.14
N SER A 69 -13.12 -0.78 -6.22
CA SER A 69 -14.32 -1.24 -6.92
C SER A 69 -15.25 -2.07 -6.04
N GLU A 70 -14.71 -2.84 -5.10
CA GLU A 70 -15.44 -3.72 -4.20
C GLU A 70 -15.73 -3.08 -2.83
N CYS A 71 -15.28 -1.85 -2.59
CA CYS A 71 -15.42 -1.16 -1.30
C CYS A 71 -14.98 -2.00 -0.10
N ALA A 72 -13.97 -2.85 -0.28
CA ALA A 72 -13.47 -3.77 0.73
C ALA A 72 -12.06 -3.39 1.18
N THR A 73 -11.86 -3.24 2.48
CA THR A 73 -10.53 -2.96 3.06
C THR A 73 -10.11 -4.15 3.91
N ARG A 74 -8.90 -4.66 3.67
CA ARG A 74 -8.35 -5.79 4.42
C ARG A 74 -6.90 -5.52 4.79
N LYS A 75 -6.48 -6.08 5.92
CA LYS A 75 -5.07 -6.13 6.31
C LYS A 75 -4.37 -7.18 5.45
N ALA A 76 -3.30 -6.76 4.76
CA ALA A 76 -2.50 -7.63 3.91
C ALA A 76 -1.02 -7.46 4.20
N ARG A 77 -0.26 -8.52 3.96
CA ARG A 77 1.20 -8.51 4.06
C ARG A 77 1.80 -7.84 2.83
N ILE A 78 2.81 -7.00 3.03
CA ILE A 78 3.61 -6.41 1.96
C ILE A 78 4.75 -7.38 1.65
N ILE A 79 4.83 -7.84 0.41
CA ILE A 79 5.81 -8.82 -0.04
C ILE A 79 7.07 -8.10 -0.53
N ASP A 80 6.91 -7.09 -1.38
CA ASP A 80 8.04 -6.34 -1.94
C ASP A 80 7.64 -4.94 -2.42
N VAL A 81 8.67 -4.10 -2.67
CA VAL A 81 8.53 -2.77 -3.30
C VAL A 81 9.02 -2.89 -4.75
N VAL A 82 8.16 -2.60 -5.73
CA VAL A 82 8.47 -2.86 -7.14
C VAL A 82 8.71 -1.60 -7.97
N TYR A 83 8.14 -0.47 -7.57
CA TYR A 83 8.31 0.78 -8.30
C TYR A 83 8.23 2.00 -7.36
N ASN A 84 9.04 3.01 -7.67
CA ASN A 84 8.95 4.34 -7.06
C ASN A 84 9.30 5.39 -8.13
N ALA A 85 8.43 6.38 -8.29
CA ALA A 85 8.63 7.43 -9.27
C ALA A 85 9.74 8.42 -8.88
N SER A 86 10.04 8.55 -7.58
CA SER A 86 11.03 9.51 -7.08
C SER A 86 12.47 9.05 -7.30
N ASN A 87 12.78 7.79 -6.95
CA ASN A 87 14.13 7.27 -7.05
C ASN A 87 14.14 5.74 -7.09
N ASN A 88 14.95 5.17 -7.99
CA ASN A 88 15.15 3.71 -8.07
C ASN A 88 15.87 3.13 -6.85
N GLU A 89 16.69 3.91 -6.18
CA GLU A 89 17.37 3.51 -4.96
C GLU A 89 16.39 3.14 -3.85
N LEU A 90 15.23 3.82 -3.77
CA LEU A 90 14.16 3.49 -2.83
C LEU A 90 13.54 2.12 -3.11
N VAL A 91 13.52 1.68 -4.36
CA VAL A 91 13.07 0.33 -4.74
C VAL A 91 14.12 -0.70 -4.33
N ARG A 92 15.39 -0.46 -4.68
CA ARG A 92 16.50 -1.37 -4.35
C ARG A 92 16.62 -1.59 -2.84
N THR A 93 16.47 -0.54 -2.06
CA THR A 93 16.55 -0.59 -0.60
C THR A 93 15.23 -0.95 0.08
N LYS A 94 14.17 -1.32 -0.68
CA LYS A 94 12.84 -1.69 -0.19
C LYS A 94 12.27 -0.67 0.80
N THR A 95 12.36 0.61 0.45
CA THR A 95 11.91 1.71 1.30
C THR A 95 10.43 2.01 1.04
N LEU A 96 9.65 2.03 2.13
CA LEU A 96 8.23 2.36 2.11
C LEU A 96 8.05 3.87 2.30
N VAL A 97 7.60 4.54 1.26
CA VAL A 97 7.22 5.97 1.27
C VAL A 97 5.85 6.15 0.63
N LYS A 98 5.22 7.29 0.84
CA LYS A 98 3.97 7.60 0.15
C LYS A 98 4.16 7.47 -1.37
N ASN A 99 3.19 6.85 -2.04
CA ASN A 99 3.19 6.55 -3.48
C ASN A 99 4.24 5.53 -3.95
N ALA A 100 4.80 4.74 -3.04
CA ALA A 100 5.54 3.54 -3.43
C ALA A 100 4.56 2.48 -3.94
N ILE A 101 4.89 1.84 -5.07
CA ILE A 101 4.11 0.72 -5.59
C ILE A 101 4.70 -0.56 -5.01
N VAL A 102 3.86 -1.31 -4.33
CA VAL A 102 4.21 -2.52 -3.59
C VAL A 102 3.43 -3.73 -4.12
N VAL A 103 3.97 -4.89 -3.87
CA VAL A 103 3.28 -6.16 -4.06
C VAL A 103 2.75 -6.61 -2.71
N ILE A 104 1.47 -6.92 -2.63
CA ILE A 104 0.79 -7.40 -1.42
C ILE A 104 0.23 -8.80 -1.64
N ASP A 105 -0.05 -9.50 -0.53
CA ASP A 105 -0.72 -10.79 -0.55
C ASP A 105 -2.19 -10.65 -0.97
N ALA A 106 -2.60 -11.42 -1.96
CA ALA A 106 -3.96 -11.44 -2.47
C ALA A 106 -4.94 -12.25 -1.61
N THR A 107 -4.44 -13.13 -0.74
CA THR A 107 -5.25 -14.09 0.03
C THR A 107 -6.42 -13.45 0.79
N PRO A 108 -6.25 -12.35 1.55
CA PRO A 108 -7.35 -11.76 2.31
C PRO A 108 -8.48 -11.22 1.43
N PHE A 109 -8.13 -10.72 0.23
CA PHE A 109 -9.10 -10.17 -0.73
C PHE A 109 -9.82 -11.28 -1.47
N ARG A 110 -9.11 -12.35 -1.87
CA ARG A 110 -9.70 -13.54 -2.47
C ARG A 110 -10.70 -14.19 -1.53
N GLN A 111 -10.34 -14.41 -0.27
CA GLN A 111 -11.22 -14.97 0.75
C GLN A 111 -12.47 -14.12 0.96
N TRP A 112 -12.30 -12.80 1.00
CA TRP A 112 -13.44 -11.89 1.11
C TRP A 112 -14.37 -12.00 -0.11
N TYR A 113 -13.83 -12.00 -1.33
CA TYR A 113 -14.61 -12.08 -2.56
C TYR A 113 -15.35 -13.42 -2.65
N GLU A 114 -14.66 -14.53 -2.41
CA GLU A 114 -15.26 -15.87 -2.45
C GLU A 114 -16.36 -16.04 -1.39
N SER A 115 -16.21 -15.45 -0.21
CA SER A 115 -17.28 -15.45 0.81
C SER A 115 -18.45 -14.53 0.50
N HIS A 116 -18.19 -13.38 -0.15
CA HIS A 116 -19.21 -12.37 -0.44
C HIS A 116 -20.06 -12.72 -1.66
N TYR A 117 -19.45 -13.28 -2.70
CA TYR A 117 -20.12 -13.62 -3.96
C TYR A 117 -20.41 -15.11 -4.11
N VAL A 118 -19.72 -15.96 -3.37
CA VAL A 118 -19.75 -17.42 -3.53
C VAL A 118 -19.34 -17.82 -4.95
N LEU A 119 -18.30 -17.16 -5.45
CA LEU A 119 -17.68 -17.43 -6.73
C LEU A 119 -16.16 -17.59 -6.56
N PRO A 120 -15.51 -18.52 -7.29
CA PRO A 120 -14.06 -18.66 -7.24
C PRO A 120 -13.40 -17.46 -7.92
N LEU A 121 -12.25 -17.01 -7.41
CA LEU A 121 -11.48 -15.91 -7.98
C LEU A 121 -10.02 -16.30 -8.17
N GLY A 122 -9.45 -15.96 -9.35
CA GLY A 122 -8.02 -16.10 -9.63
C GLY A 122 -7.50 -17.52 -9.53
N ARG A 123 -8.29 -18.52 -9.94
CA ARG A 123 -7.86 -19.92 -9.95
C ARG A 123 -7.32 -20.30 -11.30
N LYS A 124 -6.24 -21.06 -11.31
CA LYS A 124 -5.73 -21.66 -12.54
C LYS A 124 -6.75 -22.68 -13.06
N ARG A 125 -6.98 -22.69 -14.36
CA ARG A 125 -7.85 -23.69 -15.00
C ARG A 125 -7.37 -25.11 -14.63
N GLY A 126 -8.29 -25.97 -14.17
CA GLY A 126 -7.99 -27.35 -13.77
C GLY A 126 -7.54 -27.54 -12.31
N THR A 127 -7.38 -26.49 -11.52
CA THR A 127 -7.08 -26.65 -10.09
C THR A 127 -8.36 -27.06 -9.34
N LYS A 128 -8.35 -28.25 -8.72
CA LYS A 128 -9.44 -28.71 -7.86
C LYS A 128 -9.54 -27.81 -6.63
N LEU A 129 -10.76 -27.54 -6.20
CA LEU A 129 -11.07 -26.87 -4.94
C LEU A 129 -10.58 -27.74 -3.78
N THR A 130 -10.12 -27.12 -2.71
CA THR A 130 -9.92 -27.87 -1.46
C THR A 130 -11.28 -28.28 -0.90
N PRO A 131 -11.37 -29.41 -0.16
CA PRO A 131 -12.65 -29.88 0.41
C PRO A 131 -13.35 -28.82 1.26
N GLU A 132 -12.58 -27.98 1.95
CA GLU A 132 -13.11 -26.87 2.76
C GLU A 132 -13.72 -25.78 1.91
N GLU A 133 -13.08 -25.43 0.79
CA GLU A 133 -13.57 -24.43 -0.16
C GLU A 133 -14.83 -24.94 -0.90
N GLU A 134 -14.85 -26.21 -1.29
CA GLU A 134 -16.05 -26.85 -1.88
C GLU A 134 -17.22 -26.86 -0.89
N ALA A 135 -16.96 -27.17 0.37
CA ALA A 135 -17.99 -27.14 1.41
C ALA A 135 -18.60 -25.74 1.60
N VAL A 136 -17.78 -24.67 1.50
CA VAL A 136 -18.27 -23.28 1.56
C VAL A 136 -19.11 -22.92 0.33
N MET A 137 -18.69 -23.31 -0.86
CA MET A 137 -19.38 -22.99 -2.12
C MET A 137 -20.67 -23.79 -2.28
N ASN A 138 -20.65 -25.09 -1.99
CA ASN A 138 -21.76 -26.02 -2.19
C ASN A 138 -22.71 -26.12 -1.00
N LYS A 139 -22.49 -25.32 0.06
CA LYS A 139 -23.37 -25.31 1.24
C LYS A 139 -24.81 -25.02 0.88
N LYS A 140 -25.75 -25.90 1.25
CA LYS A 140 -27.20 -25.67 1.13
C LYS A 140 -27.60 -24.39 1.86
N ARG A 141 -28.27 -23.49 1.19
CA ARG A 141 -28.70 -22.18 1.69
C ARG A 141 -30.21 -22.01 1.60
N SER A 142 -30.79 -21.21 2.49
CA SER A 142 -32.21 -20.86 2.42
C SER A 142 -32.52 -20.05 1.15
N LYS A 143 -33.77 -20.10 0.69
CA LYS A 143 -34.21 -19.35 -0.51
C LYS A 143 -33.91 -17.85 -0.44
N LYS A 144 -34.06 -17.22 0.75
CA LYS A 144 -33.70 -15.79 0.97
C LYS A 144 -32.21 -15.53 0.75
N VAL A 145 -31.34 -16.39 1.28
CA VAL A 145 -29.90 -16.26 1.14
C VAL A 145 -29.47 -16.53 -0.31
N ALA A 146 -30.04 -17.52 -0.98
CA ALA A 146 -29.78 -17.80 -2.39
C ALA A 146 -30.15 -16.59 -3.29
N LYS A 147 -31.30 -15.95 -3.07
CA LYS A 147 -31.71 -14.73 -3.78
C LYS A 147 -30.72 -13.57 -3.55
N LYS A 148 -30.20 -13.41 -2.31
CA LYS A 148 -29.18 -12.41 -1.98
C LYS A 148 -27.89 -12.64 -2.78
N TYR A 149 -27.39 -13.86 -2.86
CA TYR A 149 -26.19 -14.17 -3.63
C TYR A 149 -26.39 -14.00 -5.13
N ALA A 150 -27.54 -14.44 -5.67
CA ALA A 150 -27.87 -14.23 -7.07
C ALA A 150 -27.89 -12.73 -7.47
N THR A 151 -28.37 -11.86 -6.58
CA THR A 151 -28.32 -10.41 -6.81
C THR A 151 -26.88 -9.88 -6.79
N ARG A 152 -26.03 -10.32 -5.85
CA ARG A 152 -24.64 -9.92 -5.77
C ARG A 152 -23.83 -10.38 -6.99
N GLN A 153 -24.04 -11.61 -7.43
CA GLN A 153 -23.33 -12.20 -8.57
C GLN A 153 -23.52 -11.44 -9.90
N ARG A 154 -24.61 -10.68 -10.04
CA ARG A 154 -24.84 -9.84 -11.23
C ARG A 154 -23.77 -8.74 -11.39
N VAL A 155 -23.18 -8.28 -10.30
CA VAL A 155 -22.15 -7.21 -10.26
C VAL A 155 -20.76 -7.74 -9.91
N ALA A 156 -20.60 -9.06 -9.84
CA ALA A 156 -19.36 -9.70 -9.39
C ALA A 156 -18.25 -9.78 -10.47
N LYS A 157 -18.31 -8.93 -11.50
CA LYS A 157 -17.31 -8.95 -12.59
C LYS A 157 -16.03 -8.26 -12.15
N VAL A 158 -14.91 -8.96 -12.18
CA VAL A 158 -13.56 -8.43 -11.93
C VAL A 158 -12.86 -8.18 -13.26
N GLU A 159 -12.00 -7.16 -13.31
CA GLU A 159 -11.17 -6.85 -14.47
C GLU A 159 -10.15 -7.97 -14.72
N GLN A 160 -9.93 -8.35 -15.98
CA GLN A 160 -9.05 -9.46 -16.37
C GLN A 160 -7.62 -9.28 -15.83
N ALA A 161 -7.07 -8.07 -15.88
CA ALA A 161 -5.73 -7.78 -15.38
C ALA A 161 -5.58 -8.03 -13.87
N LEU A 162 -6.65 -7.80 -13.09
CA LEU A 162 -6.69 -8.14 -11.67
C LEU A 162 -6.87 -9.64 -11.45
N GLU A 163 -7.72 -10.30 -12.24
CA GLU A 163 -7.93 -11.75 -12.13
C GLU A 163 -6.62 -12.52 -12.35
N GLU A 164 -5.79 -12.11 -13.32
CA GLU A 164 -4.45 -12.67 -13.53
C GLU A 164 -3.55 -12.48 -12.30
N GLN A 165 -3.63 -11.32 -11.63
CA GLN A 165 -2.88 -11.08 -10.39
C GLN A 165 -3.38 -11.95 -9.25
N PHE A 166 -4.67 -12.13 -9.09
CA PHE A 166 -5.25 -13.06 -8.13
C PHE A 166 -4.80 -14.51 -8.37
N ALA A 167 -4.67 -14.92 -9.64
CA ALA A 167 -4.14 -16.25 -9.99
C ALA A 167 -2.68 -16.44 -9.57
N THR A 168 -1.88 -15.37 -9.54
CA THR A 168 -0.50 -15.40 -9.03
C THR A 168 -0.42 -15.29 -7.51
N GLY A 169 -1.52 -14.93 -6.84
CA GLY A 169 -1.58 -14.67 -5.41
C GLY A 169 -0.94 -13.34 -4.97
N ARG A 170 -0.63 -12.44 -5.90
CA ARG A 170 0.09 -11.19 -5.64
C ARG A 170 -0.59 -10.02 -6.34
N LEU A 171 -0.98 -9.00 -5.58
CA LEU A 171 -1.61 -7.80 -6.10
C LEU A 171 -0.66 -6.61 -6.07
N LEU A 172 -0.77 -5.73 -7.05
CA LEU A 172 -0.11 -4.44 -7.04
C LEU A 172 -0.96 -3.44 -6.26
N ALA A 173 -0.33 -2.70 -5.36
CA ALA A 173 -0.97 -1.68 -4.54
C ALA A 173 -0.10 -0.43 -4.42
N ALA A 174 -0.73 0.72 -4.19
CA ALA A 174 -0.03 1.97 -3.90
C ALA A 174 -0.16 2.33 -2.43
N VAL A 175 0.95 2.71 -1.81
CA VAL A 175 0.97 3.22 -0.43
C VAL A 175 0.49 4.66 -0.42
N SER A 176 -0.61 4.97 0.28
CA SER A 176 -1.18 6.32 0.40
C SER A 176 -0.79 7.02 1.69
N SER A 177 -0.48 6.27 2.74
CA SER A 177 -0.01 6.80 4.03
C SER A 177 1.45 7.26 3.98
N ARG A 178 1.87 7.94 5.03
CA ARG A 178 3.27 8.38 5.24
C ARG A 178 3.87 7.60 6.42
N PRO A 179 4.54 6.46 6.19
CA PRO A 179 5.01 5.58 7.26
C PRO A 179 5.86 6.27 8.33
N GLY A 180 6.71 7.21 7.92
CA GLY A 180 7.55 7.98 8.86
C GLY A 180 6.82 9.04 9.68
N GLN A 181 5.53 9.25 9.47
CA GLN A 181 4.71 10.22 10.21
C GLN A 181 3.59 9.55 11.01
N CYS A 182 2.87 8.61 10.40
CA CYS A 182 1.71 7.94 11.01
C CYS A 182 2.02 6.52 11.51
N GLY A 183 3.18 5.96 11.20
CA GLY A 183 3.55 4.61 11.63
C GLY A 183 2.83 3.48 10.89
N ARG A 184 2.21 3.77 9.74
CA ARG A 184 1.41 2.80 8.97
C ARG A 184 1.79 2.82 7.50
N ALA A 185 1.62 1.69 6.83
CA ALA A 185 1.79 1.53 5.39
C ALA A 185 0.46 1.14 4.74
N ASP A 186 -0.53 2.00 4.88
CA ASP A 186 -1.87 1.80 4.34
C ASP A 186 -1.98 2.35 2.92
N GLY A 187 -2.84 1.74 2.11
CA GLY A 187 -2.97 2.11 0.72
C GLY A 187 -4.18 1.52 0.03
N TYR A 188 -4.07 1.36 -1.28
CA TYR A 188 -5.14 0.83 -2.11
C TYR A 188 -4.58 -0.08 -3.22
N ILE A 189 -5.40 -1.00 -3.69
CA ILE A 189 -5.10 -1.88 -4.81
C ILE A 189 -5.20 -1.08 -6.11
N LEU A 190 -4.25 -1.28 -7.01
CA LEU A 190 -4.26 -0.63 -8.33
C LEU A 190 -5.28 -1.31 -9.24
N GLU A 191 -6.10 -0.52 -9.93
CA GLU A 191 -7.14 -0.97 -10.84
C GLU A 191 -7.15 -0.14 -12.15
N GLY A 192 -7.72 -0.70 -13.20
CA GLY A 192 -7.97 -0.01 -14.46
C GLY A 192 -6.72 0.62 -15.09
N LYS A 193 -6.86 1.84 -15.60
CA LYS A 193 -5.79 2.59 -16.30
C LYS A 193 -4.56 2.83 -15.42
N GLU A 194 -4.74 2.97 -14.12
CA GLU A 194 -3.62 3.15 -13.18
C GLU A 194 -2.80 1.86 -13.08
N LEU A 195 -3.45 0.71 -12.98
CA LEU A 195 -2.79 -0.59 -13.00
C LEU A 195 -2.01 -0.80 -14.30
N GLU A 196 -2.61 -0.55 -15.45
CA GLU A 196 -1.95 -0.68 -16.75
C GLU A 196 -0.71 0.21 -16.86
N PHE A 197 -0.81 1.47 -16.40
CA PHE A 197 0.32 2.41 -16.40
C PHE A 197 1.50 1.86 -15.59
N TYR A 198 1.27 1.43 -14.35
CA TYR A 198 2.36 0.94 -13.51
C TYR A 198 2.90 -0.41 -13.99
N MET A 199 2.06 -1.30 -14.51
CA MET A 199 2.52 -2.55 -15.14
C MET A 199 3.46 -2.27 -16.33
N ARG A 200 3.15 -1.29 -17.18
CA ARG A 200 4.01 -0.84 -18.28
C ARG A 200 5.35 -0.31 -17.76
N LYS A 201 5.32 0.54 -16.72
CA LYS A 201 6.55 1.08 -16.11
C LYS A 201 7.42 0.01 -15.46
N ILE A 202 6.85 -0.98 -14.84
CA ILE A 202 7.57 -2.11 -14.22
C ILE A 202 8.19 -3.01 -15.31
N LYS A 203 7.46 -3.30 -16.38
CA LYS A 203 7.96 -4.09 -17.53
C LYS A 203 9.13 -3.39 -18.22
N SER A 204 9.03 -2.10 -18.51
CA SER A 204 10.10 -1.33 -19.15
C SER A 204 11.39 -1.23 -18.32
N LYS A 205 11.31 -1.33 -16.99
CA LYS A 205 12.49 -1.40 -16.11
C LYS A 205 13.18 -2.76 -16.10
N LYS A 206 12.44 -3.84 -16.34
CA LYS A 206 13.01 -5.19 -16.40
C LYS A 206 13.70 -5.45 -17.74
N ALA A 207 13.36 -4.70 -18.78
CA ALA A 207 13.92 -4.80 -20.11
C ALA A 207 15.22 -3.99 -20.32
N LYS A 208 15.59 -3.14 -19.35
CA LYS A 208 16.88 -2.43 -19.26
C LYS A 208 17.76 -3.08 -18.18
#